data_fdc3b593e6804a01d9203d47ab6bf1b7
#
_entry.id   fdc3b593e6804a01d9203d47ab6bf1b7
#
_cell.length_a   1.000
_cell.length_b   1.000
_cell.length_c   1.000
_cell.angle_alpha   90.00
_cell.angle_beta   90.00
_cell.angle_gamma   90.00
#
_symmetry.space_group_name_H-M   'P 1'
#
loop_
_entity.id
_entity.type
_entity.pdbx_description
1 polymer ?
#
loop_
_entity_poly.entity_id
_entity_poly.type
_entity_poly.pdbx_seq_one_letter_code
_entity_poly.pdbx_strand_id
1 'polypeptide(L)'
;MSSGTAKAQIDKKLCKAFLEASELYLINTPFNSVKLTTGNGRTFTFEQLVQENWPSKKIIQIDEQDFNKLKNRNQKFHITITNWIVTTTDPNYAGALTGLAIQRGKTGYYQTDHLFWLLLPLDELKKGVVPERLIYAVENIRKILESSDDNSIFGNGFYKSADYKQILKSDTLYVKESHLSYYFNSPELVKKNYPYPFKIVNDEQWLKAIVESKPNVLFVDYVRSGNIPLSNGGWAVGDRNAINIYQAKNGRLIISLYPWKGIDRKLEGSVFKKFVK
;
A
#
# COMPACT_ATOMS: atom_id res chain seq x y z
N MET A 1 4.77 18.73 27.52
CA MET A 1 5.59 18.24 26.40
C MET A 1 4.66 18.14 25.19
N SER A 2 4.75 19.08 24.26
CA SER A 2 3.92 19.09 23.06
C SER A 2 4.40 17.99 22.12
N SER A 3 3.60 16.96 21.91
CA SER A 3 3.79 15.98 20.85
C SER A 3 3.56 16.68 19.50
N GLY A 4 4.61 17.29 18.98
CA GLY A 4 4.60 17.77 17.59
C GLY A 4 4.40 16.58 16.67
N THR A 5 3.22 16.45 16.11
CA THR A 5 2.95 15.57 14.98
C THR A 5 3.77 16.10 13.81
N ALA A 6 4.97 15.56 13.62
CA ALA A 6 5.74 15.79 12.41
C ALA A 6 4.89 15.35 11.23
N LYS A 7 4.40 16.29 10.42
CA LYS A 7 3.85 16.00 9.10
C LYS A 7 5.02 15.42 8.30
N ALA A 8 5.01 14.12 8.06
CA ALA A 8 5.92 13.51 7.12
C ALA A 8 5.49 13.97 5.72
N GLN A 9 6.05 15.08 5.28
CA GLN A 9 6.04 15.42 3.84
C GLN A 9 6.97 14.43 3.14
N ILE A 10 6.61 14.01 1.92
CA ILE A 10 7.59 13.39 1.03
C ILE A 10 8.77 14.36 0.96
N ASP A 11 9.97 13.85 1.25
CA ASP A 11 11.17 14.66 1.13
C ASP A 11 11.41 14.96 -0.36
N LYS A 12 11.06 16.18 -0.77
CA LYS A 12 11.19 16.64 -2.17
C LYS A 12 12.63 16.50 -2.69
N LYS A 13 13.64 16.67 -1.82
CA LYS A 13 15.05 16.50 -2.21
C LYS A 13 15.35 15.04 -2.50
N LEU A 14 14.80 14.14 -1.68
CA LEU A 14 14.96 12.70 -1.85
C LEU A 14 14.24 12.21 -3.12
N CYS A 15 13.02 12.70 -3.38
CA CYS A 15 12.30 12.41 -4.62
C CYS A 15 13.07 12.89 -5.86
N LYS A 16 13.58 14.13 -5.84
CA LYS A 16 14.38 14.65 -6.93
C LYS A 16 15.62 13.80 -7.17
N ALA A 17 16.36 13.46 -6.11
CA ALA A 17 17.53 12.58 -6.20
C ALA A 17 17.17 11.19 -6.76
N PHE A 18 16.01 10.63 -6.41
CA PHE A 18 15.51 9.38 -6.98
C PHE A 18 15.23 9.52 -8.48
N LEU A 19 14.54 10.58 -8.89
CA LEU A 19 14.22 10.81 -10.33
C LEU A 19 15.48 10.98 -11.17
N GLU A 20 16.51 11.64 -10.65
CA GLU A 20 17.80 11.88 -11.31
C GLU A 20 18.72 10.63 -11.30
N ALA A 21 18.49 9.67 -10.41
CA ALA A 21 19.31 8.46 -10.36
C ALA A 21 19.17 7.62 -11.62
N SER A 22 20.28 7.21 -12.23
CA SER A 22 20.32 6.34 -13.40
C SER A 22 20.15 4.86 -13.08
N GLU A 23 20.34 4.47 -11.83
CA GLU A 23 20.25 3.08 -11.36
C GLU A 23 19.14 2.92 -10.31
N LEU A 24 18.43 1.80 -10.39
CA LEU A 24 17.50 1.35 -9.36
C LEU A 24 17.80 -0.12 -9.05
N TYR A 25 18.07 -0.40 -7.79
CA TYR A 25 18.37 -1.75 -7.33
C TYR A 25 17.07 -2.48 -7.00
N LEU A 26 16.84 -3.62 -7.62
CA LEU A 26 15.74 -4.53 -7.31
C LEU A 26 16.26 -5.59 -6.35
N ILE A 27 15.85 -5.51 -5.08
CA ILE A 27 16.25 -6.50 -4.09
C ILE A 27 15.56 -7.83 -4.39
N ASN A 28 16.37 -8.89 -4.49
CA ASN A 28 15.90 -10.23 -4.78
C ASN A 28 15.01 -10.75 -3.64
N THR A 29 13.81 -11.16 -4.01
CA THR A 29 12.86 -11.86 -3.15
C THR A 29 12.25 -13.03 -3.91
N PRO A 30 11.78 -14.08 -3.25
CA PRO A 30 11.10 -15.19 -3.93
C PRO A 30 9.87 -14.76 -4.76
N PHE A 31 9.35 -13.58 -4.50
CA PHE A 31 8.21 -13.04 -5.22
C PHE A 31 8.57 -12.43 -6.59
N ASN A 32 9.81 -12.00 -6.80
CA ASN A 32 10.20 -11.27 -8.01
C ASN A 32 9.91 -12.05 -9.31
N SER A 33 10.09 -13.38 -9.28
CA SER A 33 9.90 -14.29 -10.41
C SER A 33 8.51 -14.94 -10.48
N VAL A 34 7.63 -14.67 -9.51
CA VAL A 34 6.27 -15.21 -9.53
C VAL A 34 5.52 -14.62 -10.72
N LYS A 35 5.03 -15.49 -11.60
CA LYS A 35 4.16 -15.07 -12.71
C LYS A 35 2.75 -14.80 -12.20
N LEU A 36 2.27 -13.62 -12.47
CA LEU A 36 0.93 -13.16 -12.13
C LEU A 36 0.16 -12.92 -13.43
N THR A 37 -1.11 -13.29 -13.45
CA THR A 37 -1.98 -13.07 -14.61
C THR A 37 -3.21 -12.27 -14.19
N THR A 38 -3.40 -11.11 -14.81
CA THR A 38 -4.55 -10.23 -14.59
C THR A 38 -5.83 -10.83 -15.16
N GLY A 39 -6.98 -10.31 -14.75
CA GLY A 39 -8.28 -10.74 -15.25
C GLY A 39 -8.47 -10.54 -16.76
N ASN A 40 -7.72 -9.62 -17.39
CA ASN A 40 -7.70 -9.41 -18.84
C ASN A 40 -6.63 -10.25 -19.58
N GLY A 41 -5.97 -11.18 -18.88
CA GLY A 41 -5.01 -12.13 -19.48
C GLY A 41 -3.57 -11.63 -19.59
N ARG A 42 -3.23 -10.41 -19.13
CA ARG A 42 -1.83 -9.95 -19.09
C ARG A 42 -1.06 -10.76 -18.05
N THR A 43 0.05 -11.38 -18.48
CA THR A 43 0.98 -12.07 -17.58
C THR A 43 2.26 -11.26 -17.39
N PHE A 44 2.74 -11.13 -16.16
CA PHE A 44 3.93 -10.38 -15.81
C PHE A 44 4.60 -10.93 -14.54
N THR A 45 5.86 -10.55 -14.33
CA THR A 45 6.56 -10.70 -13.05
C THR A 45 6.76 -9.33 -12.40
N PHE A 46 7.09 -9.30 -11.10
CA PHE A 46 7.39 -8.03 -10.43
C PHE A 46 8.59 -7.31 -11.07
N GLU A 47 9.60 -8.05 -11.46
CA GLU A 47 10.77 -7.50 -12.20
C GLU A 47 10.35 -6.80 -13.49
N GLN A 48 9.54 -7.47 -14.32
CA GLN A 48 9.04 -6.89 -15.57
C GLN A 48 8.26 -5.61 -15.30
N LEU A 49 7.41 -5.62 -14.27
CA LEU A 49 6.62 -4.47 -13.88
C LEU A 49 7.50 -3.28 -13.44
N VAL A 50 8.57 -3.55 -12.69
CA VAL A 50 9.55 -2.52 -12.29
C VAL A 50 10.25 -1.95 -13.53
N GLN A 51 10.74 -2.79 -14.44
CA GLN A 51 11.41 -2.34 -15.65
C GLN A 51 10.51 -1.47 -16.55
N GLU A 52 9.25 -1.85 -16.70
CA GLU A 52 8.26 -1.10 -17.49
C GLU A 52 7.96 0.28 -16.88
N ASN A 53 7.94 0.38 -15.55
CA ASN A 53 7.63 1.65 -14.88
C ASN A 53 8.80 2.61 -14.79
N TRP A 54 10.03 2.12 -14.86
CA TRP A 54 11.24 2.97 -14.87
C TRP A 54 12.16 2.62 -16.05
N PRO A 55 11.69 2.80 -17.30
CA PRO A 55 12.44 2.39 -18.51
C PRO A 55 13.75 3.16 -18.71
N SER A 56 13.85 4.37 -18.15
CA SER A 56 15.07 5.19 -18.20
C SER A 56 16.14 4.79 -17.19
N LYS A 57 15.80 3.94 -16.23
CA LYS A 57 16.72 3.47 -15.19
C LYS A 57 17.29 2.11 -15.52
N LYS A 58 18.57 1.92 -15.23
CA LYS A 58 19.19 0.60 -15.23
C LYS A 58 18.71 -0.15 -13.99
N ILE A 59 17.88 -1.17 -14.19
CA ILE A 59 17.43 -2.06 -13.10
C ILE A 59 18.53 -3.10 -12.83
N ILE A 60 18.99 -3.16 -11.57
CA ILE A 60 20.06 -4.06 -11.13
C ILE A 60 19.47 -4.99 -10.08
N GLN A 61 19.31 -6.25 -10.42
CA GLN A 61 18.93 -7.28 -9.45
C GLN A 61 20.10 -7.61 -8.54
N ILE A 62 19.84 -7.67 -7.24
CA ILE A 62 20.86 -7.90 -6.23
C ILE A 62 20.27 -8.52 -4.97
N ASP A 63 21.03 -9.41 -4.33
CA ASP A 63 20.64 -9.93 -3.04
C ASP A 63 20.78 -8.87 -1.94
N GLU A 64 19.92 -8.92 -0.94
CA GLU A 64 19.90 -7.95 0.15
C GLU A 64 21.26 -7.82 0.85
N GLN A 65 21.93 -8.97 1.11
CA GLN A 65 23.24 -8.97 1.77
C GLN A 65 24.30 -8.27 0.92
N ASP A 66 24.28 -8.50 -0.40
CA ASP A 66 25.27 -7.91 -1.32
C ASP A 66 24.98 -6.42 -1.55
N PHE A 67 23.71 -6.02 -1.63
CA PHE A 67 23.35 -4.61 -1.65
C PHE A 67 23.89 -3.88 -0.40
N ASN A 68 23.76 -4.48 0.78
CA ASN A 68 24.23 -3.89 2.04
C ASN A 68 25.75 -3.78 2.14
N LYS A 69 26.54 -4.52 1.32
CA LYS A 69 27.99 -4.42 1.21
C LYS A 69 28.47 -3.36 0.22
N LEU A 70 27.58 -2.80 -0.61
CA LEU A 70 27.97 -1.84 -1.62
C LEU A 70 28.62 -0.59 -1.00
N LYS A 71 29.70 -0.12 -1.63
CA LYS A 71 30.26 1.21 -1.34
C LYS A 71 29.21 2.27 -1.70
N ASN A 72 29.12 3.32 -0.89
CA ASN A 72 28.16 4.42 -1.10
C ASN A 72 26.69 3.99 -1.17
N ARG A 73 26.32 2.85 -0.57
CA ARG A 73 24.91 2.38 -0.52
C ARG A 73 23.94 3.44 -0.01
N ASN A 74 24.40 4.34 0.89
CA ASN A 74 23.57 5.41 1.43
C ASN A 74 23.09 6.44 0.38
N GLN A 75 23.66 6.38 -0.83
CA GLN A 75 23.24 7.21 -1.98
C GLN A 75 22.44 6.41 -3.01
N LYS A 76 22.30 5.10 -2.83
CA LYS A 76 21.65 4.20 -3.79
C LYS A 76 20.20 3.95 -3.41
N PHE A 77 19.35 3.94 -4.42
CA PHE A 77 17.93 3.64 -4.28
C PHE A 77 17.66 2.17 -4.59
N HIS A 78 16.77 1.58 -3.81
CA HIS A 78 16.30 0.24 -4.08
C HIS A 78 14.78 0.14 -3.96
N ILE A 79 14.21 -0.82 -4.70
CA ILE A 79 12.82 -1.22 -4.62
C ILE A 79 12.74 -2.65 -4.13
N THR A 80 11.81 -2.92 -3.25
CA THR A 80 11.63 -4.25 -2.69
C THR A 80 10.19 -4.51 -2.29
N ILE A 81 9.78 -5.77 -2.38
CA ILE A 81 8.61 -6.26 -1.67
C ILE A 81 9.15 -6.93 -0.40
N THR A 82 8.79 -6.40 0.74
CA THR A 82 9.33 -6.85 2.02
C THR A 82 8.22 -7.05 3.06
N ASN A 83 8.51 -7.92 4.00
CA ASN A 83 7.68 -8.07 5.19
C ASN A 83 8.20 -7.11 6.27
N TRP A 84 7.34 -6.22 6.71
CA TRP A 84 7.64 -5.39 7.88
C TRP A 84 7.08 -6.05 9.13
N ILE A 85 7.97 -6.36 10.04
CA ILE A 85 7.60 -6.80 11.37
C ILE A 85 7.45 -5.53 12.20
N VAL A 86 6.21 -5.19 12.54
CA VAL A 86 5.96 -4.11 13.49
C VAL A 86 6.01 -4.72 14.89
N THR A 87 7.19 -4.61 15.52
CA THR A 87 7.32 -4.92 16.94
C THR A 87 7.05 -3.66 17.75
N THR A 88 6.15 -3.74 18.70
CA THR A 88 5.99 -2.71 19.73
C THR A 88 6.45 -3.30 21.06
N THR A 89 6.66 -2.47 22.07
CA THR A 89 6.94 -2.91 23.44
C THR A 89 5.78 -3.72 24.04
N ASP A 90 4.60 -3.64 23.44
CA ASP A 90 3.43 -4.44 23.76
C ASP A 90 3.28 -5.58 22.73
N PRO A 91 3.49 -6.85 23.12
CA PRO A 91 3.41 -7.98 22.21
C PRO A 91 2.02 -8.15 21.56
N ASN A 92 0.98 -7.56 22.13
CA ASN A 92 -0.37 -7.57 21.56
C ASN A 92 -0.49 -6.69 20.30
N TYR A 93 0.52 -5.88 19.97
CA TYR A 93 0.54 -4.97 18.83
C TYR A 93 1.57 -5.34 17.74
N ALA A 94 2.21 -6.49 17.85
CA ALA A 94 3.10 -6.96 16.81
C ALA A 94 2.32 -7.49 15.60
N GLY A 95 2.78 -7.24 14.40
CA GLY A 95 2.15 -7.75 13.17
C GLY A 95 3.13 -7.77 12.01
N ALA A 96 3.01 -8.75 11.12
CA ALA A 96 3.75 -8.78 9.86
C ALA A 96 2.89 -8.14 8.77
N LEU A 97 3.41 -7.11 8.13
CA LEU A 97 2.76 -6.44 7.01
C LEU A 97 3.68 -6.56 5.81
N THR A 98 3.10 -6.95 4.69
CA THR A 98 3.82 -7.00 3.43
C THR A 98 3.54 -5.77 2.62
N GLY A 99 4.56 -5.22 1.99
CA GLY A 99 4.38 -4.06 1.14
C GLY A 99 5.50 -3.83 0.17
N LEU A 100 5.21 -2.95 -0.77
CA LEU A 100 6.15 -2.42 -1.75
C LEU A 100 6.77 -1.15 -1.18
N ALA A 101 8.09 -1.04 -1.22
CA ALA A 101 8.81 0.15 -0.78
C ALA A 101 9.86 0.58 -1.78
N ILE A 102 10.01 1.90 -1.95
CA ILE A 102 11.20 2.52 -2.52
C ILE A 102 11.94 3.23 -1.40
N GLN A 103 13.20 2.92 -1.25
CA GLN A 103 14.05 3.35 -0.14
C GLN A 103 15.42 3.79 -0.64
N ARG A 104 16.12 4.61 0.14
CA ARG A 104 17.52 4.96 -0.06
C ARG A 104 18.35 4.42 1.11
N GLY A 105 19.51 3.88 0.80
CA GLY A 105 20.44 3.40 1.83
C GLY A 105 20.25 1.94 2.20
N LYS A 106 20.66 1.56 3.40
CA LYS A 106 20.63 0.18 3.89
C LYS A 106 19.21 -0.38 3.89
N THR A 107 19.05 -1.64 3.51
CA THR A 107 17.76 -2.33 3.61
C THR A 107 17.32 -2.49 5.07
N GLY A 108 16.01 -2.44 5.32
CA GLY A 108 15.42 -2.60 6.65
C GLY A 108 14.63 -1.39 7.13
N TYR A 109 13.64 -1.64 7.98
CA TYR A 109 12.64 -0.64 8.38
C TYR A 109 13.20 0.57 9.15
N TYR A 110 14.21 0.36 10.02
CA TYR A 110 14.67 1.40 10.96
C TYR A 110 15.88 2.21 10.49
N GLN A 111 16.47 1.89 9.35
CA GLN A 111 17.78 2.44 8.96
C GLN A 111 17.79 3.07 7.57
N THR A 112 16.64 3.33 6.99
CA THR A 112 16.51 3.78 5.60
C THR A 112 15.65 5.02 5.48
N ASP A 113 16.01 5.85 4.52
CA ASP A 113 15.14 6.93 4.06
C ASP A 113 14.06 6.34 3.16
N HIS A 114 12.85 6.23 3.68
CA HIS A 114 11.72 5.80 2.88
C HIS A 114 11.26 6.94 1.97
N LEU A 115 11.28 6.73 0.66
CA LEU A 115 10.62 7.63 -0.28
C LEU A 115 9.12 7.42 -0.22
N PHE A 116 8.74 6.19 -0.42
CA PHE A 116 7.35 5.79 -0.41
C PHE A 116 7.22 4.29 -0.09
N TRP A 117 6.11 3.92 0.51
CA TRP A 117 5.76 2.53 0.75
C TRP A 117 4.24 2.34 0.70
N LEU A 118 3.83 1.19 0.20
CA LEU A 118 2.42 0.83 0.08
C LEU A 118 2.22 -0.62 0.51
N LEU A 119 1.31 -0.84 1.43
CA LEU A 119 1.00 -2.18 1.90
C LEU A 119 0.19 -2.97 0.89
N LEU A 120 0.51 -4.24 0.75
CA LEU A 120 -0.07 -5.17 -0.21
C LEU A 120 -0.47 -6.48 0.47
N PRO A 121 -1.57 -7.10 0.08
CA PRO A 121 -1.95 -8.44 0.54
C PRO A 121 -1.17 -9.51 -0.24
N LEU A 122 0.12 -9.66 0.05
CA LEU A 122 1.02 -10.51 -0.74
C LEU A 122 0.56 -11.97 -0.83
N ASP A 123 0.02 -12.52 0.26
CA ASP A 123 -0.46 -13.91 0.25
C ASP A 123 -1.65 -14.11 -0.70
N GLU A 124 -2.51 -13.10 -0.84
CA GLU A 124 -3.58 -13.11 -1.82
C GLU A 124 -3.02 -12.98 -3.24
N LEU A 125 -2.04 -12.10 -3.47
CA LEU A 125 -1.38 -11.94 -4.77
C LEU A 125 -0.69 -13.23 -5.22
N LYS A 126 0.01 -13.93 -4.32
CA LYS A 126 0.62 -15.23 -4.61
C LYS A 126 -0.39 -16.30 -5.01
N LYS A 127 -1.61 -16.22 -4.52
CA LYS A 127 -2.73 -17.10 -4.90
C LYS A 127 -3.40 -16.66 -6.21
N GLY A 128 -2.90 -15.61 -6.87
CA GLY A 128 -3.48 -15.07 -8.11
C GLY A 128 -4.73 -14.23 -7.89
N VAL A 129 -4.96 -13.74 -6.66
CA VAL A 129 -6.11 -12.88 -6.36
C VAL A 129 -5.77 -11.43 -6.68
N VAL A 130 -6.44 -10.89 -7.69
CA VAL A 130 -6.36 -9.47 -8.11
C VAL A 130 -4.92 -8.97 -8.32
N PRO A 131 -4.15 -9.52 -9.27
CA PRO A 131 -2.79 -9.06 -9.59
C PRO A 131 -2.71 -7.59 -9.98
N GLU A 132 -3.82 -7.01 -10.45
CA GLU A 132 -3.96 -5.59 -10.76
C GLU A 132 -3.55 -4.70 -9.58
N ARG A 133 -3.72 -5.16 -8.35
CA ARG A 133 -3.29 -4.41 -7.15
C ARG A 133 -1.80 -4.11 -7.14
N LEU A 134 -0.97 -5.05 -7.60
CA LEU A 134 0.47 -4.82 -7.69
C LEU A 134 0.81 -3.82 -8.79
N ILE A 135 0.14 -3.92 -9.94
CA ILE A 135 0.28 -2.95 -11.02
C ILE A 135 -0.08 -1.55 -10.50
N TYR A 136 -1.23 -1.41 -9.87
CA TYR A 136 -1.68 -0.14 -9.31
C TYR A 136 -0.71 0.42 -8.27
N ALA A 137 -0.15 -0.44 -7.41
CA ALA A 137 0.82 -0.02 -6.41
C ALA A 137 2.08 0.56 -7.05
N VAL A 138 2.68 -0.14 -8.01
CA VAL A 138 3.92 0.30 -8.68
C VAL A 138 3.68 1.58 -9.48
N GLU A 139 2.60 1.64 -10.26
CA GLU A 139 2.25 2.82 -11.06
C GLU A 139 1.94 4.04 -10.19
N ASN A 140 1.22 3.86 -9.06
CA ASN A 140 0.92 4.98 -8.17
C ASN A 140 2.17 5.49 -7.47
N ILE A 141 3.07 4.61 -7.01
CA ILE A 141 4.35 5.05 -6.45
C ILE A 141 5.11 5.88 -7.48
N ARG A 142 5.22 5.42 -8.72
CA ARG A 142 5.87 6.18 -9.80
C ARG A 142 5.22 7.55 -9.99
N LYS A 143 3.91 7.59 -10.19
CA LYS A 143 3.16 8.84 -10.42
C LYS A 143 3.30 9.81 -9.25
N ILE A 144 3.24 9.33 -8.02
CA ILE A 144 3.40 10.15 -6.81
C ILE A 144 4.81 10.74 -6.72
N LEU A 145 5.84 9.94 -7.04
CA LEU A 145 7.22 10.44 -7.02
C LEU A 145 7.50 11.44 -8.15
N GLU A 146 6.91 11.24 -9.33
CA GLU A 146 7.01 12.17 -10.47
C GLU A 146 6.25 13.48 -10.22
N SER A 147 5.13 13.45 -9.50
CA SER A 147 4.27 14.60 -9.19
C SER A 147 4.62 15.29 -7.87
N SER A 148 5.92 15.37 -7.52
CA SER A 148 6.39 15.89 -6.22
C SER A 148 5.92 17.30 -5.84
N ASP A 149 5.26 18.02 -6.75
CA ASP A 149 4.61 19.32 -6.53
C ASP A 149 3.09 19.22 -6.22
N ASP A 150 2.53 18.01 -6.20
CA ASP A 150 1.13 17.77 -5.89
C ASP A 150 0.80 18.21 -4.46
N ASN A 151 -0.36 18.88 -4.28
CA ASN A 151 -0.93 19.25 -2.99
C ASN A 151 -1.48 18.04 -2.19
N SER A 152 -0.98 16.85 -2.47
CA SER A 152 -1.33 15.64 -1.76
C SER A 152 -0.91 15.73 -0.29
N ILE A 153 -1.74 15.17 0.58
CA ILE A 153 -1.49 15.17 2.03
C ILE A 153 -0.77 13.88 2.40
N PHE A 154 0.45 14.03 2.90
CA PHE A 154 1.24 12.95 3.47
C PHE A 154 1.35 13.11 4.97
N GLY A 155 1.32 12.02 5.68
CA GLY A 155 1.53 11.98 7.11
C GLY A 155 2.13 10.64 7.53
N ASN A 156 2.48 10.50 8.80
CA ASN A 156 2.91 9.22 9.36
C ASN A 156 1.80 8.18 9.18
N GLY A 157 1.94 7.34 8.16
CA GLY A 157 1.00 6.27 7.85
C GLY A 157 -0.27 6.68 7.10
N PHE A 158 -0.27 7.82 6.39
CA PHE A 158 -1.39 8.11 5.48
C PHE A 158 -0.97 8.91 4.25
N TYR A 159 -1.73 8.71 3.18
CA TYR A 159 -1.72 9.49 1.96
C TYR A 159 -3.16 9.86 1.59
N LYS A 160 -3.36 11.07 1.09
CA LYS A 160 -4.61 11.50 0.46
C LYS A 160 -4.25 12.36 -0.75
N SER A 161 -4.82 12.02 -1.92
CA SER A 161 -4.65 12.84 -3.12
C SER A 161 -5.24 14.24 -2.92
N ALA A 162 -4.74 15.23 -3.66
CA ALA A 162 -5.19 16.62 -3.51
C ALA A 162 -6.71 16.79 -3.69
N ASP A 163 -7.29 16.02 -4.58
CA ASP A 163 -8.70 16.05 -4.98
C ASP A 163 -9.57 14.96 -4.30
N TYR A 164 -9.03 14.28 -3.27
CA TYR A 164 -9.70 13.13 -2.66
C TYR A 164 -11.15 13.41 -2.23
N LYS A 165 -11.42 14.58 -1.66
CA LYS A 165 -12.79 14.94 -1.20
C LYS A 165 -13.78 15.05 -2.34
N GLN A 166 -13.35 15.60 -3.48
CA GLN A 166 -14.19 15.71 -4.66
C GLN A 166 -14.50 14.32 -5.23
N ILE A 167 -13.49 13.48 -5.33
CA ILE A 167 -13.63 12.12 -5.84
C ILE A 167 -14.55 11.28 -4.94
N LEU A 168 -14.38 11.35 -3.62
CA LEU A 168 -15.26 10.63 -2.69
C LEU A 168 -16.74 11.07 -2.79
N LYS A 169 -17.00 12.33 -3.20
CA LYS A 169 -18.37 12.83 -3.38
C LYS A 169 -18.98 12.40 -4.71
N SER A 170 -18.18 12.27 -5.76
CA SER A 170 -18.66 11.96 -7.12
C SER A 170 -18.75 10.46 -7.41
N ASP A 171 -17.82 9.68 -6.86
CA ASP A 171 -17.68 8.27 -7.19
C ASP A 171 -18.28 7.37 -6.08
N THR A 172 -18.78 6.21 -6.46
CA THR A 172 -19.41 5.27 -5.51
C THR A 172 -18.34 4.36 -4.89
N LEU A 173 -18.22 4.40 -3.55
CA LEU A 173 -17.28 3.54 -2.82
C LEU A 173 -17.83 2.11 -2.68
N TYR A 174 -17.18 1.15 -3.30
CA TYR A 174 -17.47 -0.29 -3.13
C TYR A 174 -16.71 -0.83 -1.93
N VAL A 175 -17.45 -1.33 -0.96
CA VAL A 175 -16.94 -1.94 0.26
C VAL A 175 -17.36 -3.40 0.28
N LYS A 176 -16.40 -4.31 0.37
CA LYS A 176 -16.73 -5.74 0.49
C LYS A 176 -17.44 -6.01 1.82
N GLU A 177 -18.52 -6.76 1.77
CA GLU A 177 -19.24 -7.19 2.97
C GLU A 177 -18.30 -7.92 3.93
N SER A 178 -17.43 -8.79 3.43
CA SER A 178 -16.42 -9.52 4.21
C SER A 178 -15.39 -8.63 4.92
N HIS A 179 -15.23 -7.37 4.51
CA HIS A 179 -14.34 -6.40 5.14
C HIS A 179 -15.00 -5.63 6.29
N LEU A 180 -16.32 -5.62 6.39
CA LEU A 180 -17.05 -4.93 7.46
C LEU A 180 -16.99 -5.73 8.77
N SER A 181 -16.92 -5.05 9.91
CA SER A 181 -17.04 -5.71 11.20
C SER A 181 -18.46 -6.22 11.42
N TYR A 182 -18.60 -7.24 12.25
CA TYR A 182 -19.91 -7.82 12.59
C TYR A 182 -20.89 -6.76 13.12
N TYR A 183 -20.39 -5.81 13.91
CA TYR A 183 -21.18 -4.73 14.50
C TYR A 183 -21.37 -3.53 13.57
N PHE A 184 -20.82 -3.55 12.37
CA PHE A 184 -20.82 -2.42 11.42
C PHE A 184 -21.10 -2.88 9.99
N ASN A 185 -22.07 -3.76 9.81
CA ASN A 185 -22.36 -4.44 8.53
C ASN A 185 -23.67 -3.97 7.86
N SER A 186 -24.31 -2.92 8.36
CA SER A 186 -25.52 -2.40 7.71
C SER A 186 -25.26 -1.10 6.93
N PRO A 187 -26.03 -0.86 5.84
CA PRO A 187 -25.93 0.37 5.07
C PRO A 187 -26.17 1.63 5.92
N GLU A 188 -27.07 1.58 6.90
CA GLU A 188 -27.40 2.71 7.77
C GLU A 188 -26.19 3.11 8.63
N LEU A 189 -25.48 2.14 9.18
CA LEU A 189 -24.28 2.38 9.98
C LEU A 189 -23.15 2.95 9.13
N VAL A 190 -22.95 2.44 7.91
CA VAL A 190 -21.96 3.00 6.98
C VAL A 190 -22.35 4.45 6.65
N LYS A 191 -23.61 4.72 6.25
CA LYS A 191 -24.10 6.05 5.89
C LYS A 191 -23.94 7.09 7.00
N LYS A 192 -24.12 6.69 8.26
CA LYS A 192 -23.92 7.56 9.44
C LYS A 192 -22.47 8.08 9.54
N ASN A 193 -21.49 7.34 9.03
CA ASN A 193 -20.06 7.64 9.14
C ASN A 193 -19.41 8.04 7.81
N TYR A 194 -20.05 7.70 6.69
CA TYR A 194 -19.63 8.01 5.33
C TYR A 194 -20.83 8.54 4.53
N PRO A 195 -21.00 9.86 4.45
CA PRO A 195 -22.21 10.47 3.87
C PRO A 195 -22.25 10.46 2.34
N TYR A 196 -21.17 10.05 1.68
CA TYR A 196 -21.02 10.04 0.22
C TYR A 196 -21.56 8.74 -0.40
N PRO A 197 -21.66 8.64 -1.75
CA PRO A 197 -22.13 7.42 -2.40
C PRO A 197 -21.30 6.20 -2.01
N PHE A 198 -21.94 5.11 -1.62
CA PHE A 198 -21.30 3.83 -1.34
C PHE A 198 -22.22 2.66 -1.68
N LYS A 199 -21.63 1.48 -1.82
CA LYS A 199 -22.34 0.22 -1.99
C LYS A 199 -21.59 -0.88 -1.24
N ILE A 200 -22.31 -1.64 -0.41
CA ILE A 200 -21.81 -2.89 0.15
C ILE A 200 -21.97 -3.95 -0.95
N VAL A 201 -20.89 -4.66 -1.28
CA VAL A 201 -20.82 -5.60 -2.39
C VAL A 201 -20.21 -6.93 -1.93
N ASN A 202 -20.55 -8.01 -2.63
CA ASN A 202 -19.88 -9.29 -2.47
C ASN A 202 -18.52 -9.31 -3.18
N ASP A 203 -17.75 -10.38 -3.00
CA ASP A 203 -16.40 -10.51 -3.56
C ASP A 203 -16.41 -10.50 -5.10
N GLU A 204 -17.41 -11.12 -5.72
CA GLU A 204 -17.54 -11.15 -7.18
C GLU A 204 -17.80 -9.76 -7.77
N GLN A 205 -18.73 -9.02 -7.21
CA GLN A 205 -19.05 -7.65 -7.66
C GLN A 205 -17.85 -6.71 -7.47
N TRP A 206 -17.11 -6.87 -6.36
CA TRP A 206 -15.91 -6.11 -6.07
C TRP A 206 -14.80 -6.41 -7.09
N LEU A 207 -14.52 -7.69 -7.33
CA LEU A 207 -13.53 -8.13 -8.30
C LEU A 207 -13.89 -7.67 -9.73
N LYS A 208 -15.14 -7.85 -10.11
CA LYS A 208 -15.64 -7.42 -11.42
C LYS A 208 -15.45 -5.92 -11.65
N ALA A 209 -15.68 -5.08 -10.64
CA ALA A 209 -15.47 -3.64 -10.77
C ALA A 209 -14.01 -3.26 -11.05
N ILE A 210 -13.05 -4.01 -10.50
CA ILE A 210 -11.62 -3.79 -10.70
C ILE A 210 -11.20 -4.27 -12.10
N VAL A 211 -11.54 -5.52 -12.44
CA VAL A 211 -11.14 -6.14 -13.71
C VAL A 211 -11.74 -5.40 -14.91
N GLU A 212 -12.99 -4.97 -14.81
CA GLU A 212 -13.70 -4.22 -15.87
C GLU A 212 -13.33 -2.73 -15.89
N SER A 213 -12.44 -2.26 -15.00
CA SER A 213 -12.07 -0.83 -14.89
C SER A 213 -13.30 0.09 -14.80
N LYS A 214 -14.25 -0.28 -13.95
CA LYS A 214 -15.58 0.34 -13.88
C LYS A 214 -15.50 1.84 -13.62
N PRO A 215 -16.13 2.70 -14.45
CA PRO A 215 -16.10 4.14 -14.24
C PRO A 215 -16.91 4.55 -13.00
N ASN A 216 -16.52 5.66 -12.38
CA ASN A 216 -17.18 6.24 -11.19
C ASN A 216 -17.30 5.26 -10.00
N VAL A 217 -16.40 4.31 -9.92
CA VAL A 217 -16.29 3.37 -8.80
C VAL A 217 -14.95 3.52 -8.12
N LEU A 218 -15.01 3.64 -6.80
CA LEU A 218 -13.88 3.46 -5.89
C LEU A 218 -13.98 2.08 -5.26
N PHE A 219 -12.86 1.44 -5.02
CA PHE A 219 -12.85 0.22 -4.23
C PHE A 219 -11.89 0.33 -3.05
N VAL A 220 -12.31 -0.29 -1.95
CA VAL A 220 -11.48 -0.42 -0.76
C VAL A 220 -10.63 -1.67 -0.87
N ASP A 221 -9.32 -1.50 -0.85
CA ASP A 221 -8.36 -2.57 -0.68
C ASP A 221 -7.93 -2.63 0.78
N TYR A 222 -8.30 -3.70 1.45
CA TYR A 222 -8.07 -3.90 2.86
C TYR A 222 -6.94 -4.90 3.08
N VAL A 223 -5.85 -4.45 3.67
CA VAL A 223 -4.66 -5.27 3.93
C VAL A 223 -4.60 -5.60 5.41
N ARG A 224 -4.63 -6.88 5.74
CA ARG A 224 -4.52 -7.38 7.12
C ARG A 224 -3.08 -7.74 7.45
N SER A 225 -2.67 -7.45 8.67
CA SER A 225 -1.40 -7.97 9.18
C SER A 225 -1.49 -9.48 9.44
N GLY A 226 -0.41 -10.18 9.11
CA GLY A 226 -0.24 -11.58 9.50
C GLY A 226 0.18 -11.72 10.96
N ASN A 227 0.04 -12.93 11.49
CA ASN A 227 0.58 -13.29 12.79
C ASN A 227 2.10 -13.45 12.72
N ILE A 228 2.81 -13.16 13.81
CA ILE A 228 4.25 -13.32 13.93
C ILE A 228 4.55 -14.41 14.94
N PRO A 229 5.39 -15.42 14.61
CA PRO A 229 5.87 -16.36 15.60
C PRO A 229 6.76 -15.63 16.61
N LEU A 230 6.55 -15.89 17.88
CA LEU A 230 7.33 -15.35 18.98
C LEU A 230 8.45 -16.33 19.36
N SER A 231 9.54 -15.82 19.90
CA SER A 231 10.69 -16.64 20.35
C SER A 231 10.35 -17.63 21.45
N ASN A 232 9.25 -17.45 22.18
CA ASN A 232 8.74 -18.35 23.20
C ASN A 232 7.80 -19.46 22.65
N GLY A 233 7.72 -19.62 21.32
CA GLY A 233 6.81 -20.57 20.66
C GLY A 233 5.36 -20.13 20.54
N GLY A 234 5.00 -18.95 21.06
CA GLY A 234 3.69 -18.36 20.87
C GLY A 234 3.55 -17.60 19.55
N TRP A 235 2.38 -17.00 19.34
CA TRP A 235 2.09 -16.16 18.18
C TRP A 235 1.62 -14.78 18.63
N ALA A 236 2.27 -13.73 18.16
CA ALA A 236 1.67 -12.41 18.24
C ALA A 236 0.62 -12.27 17.14
N VAL A 237 -0.59 -11.99 17.57
CA VAL A 237 -1.72 -11.80 16.66
C VAL A 237 -1.61 -10.42 16.03
N GLY A 238 -1.38 -10.35 14.72
CA GLY A 238 -1.33 -9.09 14.00
C GLY A 238 -2.66 -8.34 14.09
N ASP A 239 -2.67 -7.18 14.73
CA ASP A 239 -3.85 -6.31 14.87
C ASP A 239 -3.77 -5.04 14.02
N ARG A 240 -2.75 -4.93 13.19
CA ARG A 240 -2.52 -3.80 12.30
C ARG A 240 -3.13 -4.04 10.94
N ASN A 241 -3.78 -3.02 10.45
CA ASN A 241 -4.46 -3.05 9.15
C ASN A 241 -4.05 -1.83 8.34
N ALA A 242 -4.06 -1.97 7.03
CA ALA A 242 -3.95 -0.85 6.12
C ALA A 242 -5.14 -0.83 5.16
N ILE A 243 -5.45 0.35 4.67
CA ILE A 243 -6.54 0.55 3.74
C ILE A 243 -6.03 1.42 2.61
N ASN A 244 -6.24 0.94 1.40
CA ASN A 244 -6.03 1.72 0.21
C ASN A 244 -7.38 1.90 -0.50
N ILE A 245 -7.69 3.10 -0.94
CA ILE A 245 -8.85 3.39 -1.78
C ILE A 245 -8.33 3.77 -3.16
N TYR A 246 -8.77 3.02 -4.17
CA TYR A 246 -8.39 3.23 -5.56
C TYR A 246 -9.61 3.56 -6.42
N GLN A 247 -9.40 4.30 -7.50
CA GLN A 247 -10.37 4.37 -8.59
C GLN A 247 -10.29 3.12 -9.45
N ALA A 248 -11.41 2.44 -9.69
CA ALA A 248 -11.43 1.22 -10.48
C ALA A 248 -11.05 1.47 -11.95
N LYS A 249 -11.44 2.62 -12.52
CA LYS A 249 -11.22 2.96 -13.95
C LYS A 249 -9.74 3.02 -14.38
N ASN A 250 -8.83 3.35 -13.47
CA ASN A 250 -7.42 3.59 -13.82
C ASN A 250 -6.44 3.21 -12.71
N GLY A 251 -6.91 2.55 -11.65
CA GLY A 251 -6.08 2.14 -10.52
C GLY A 251 -5.47 3.28 -9.70
N ARG A 252 -5.90 4.54 -9.88
CA ARG A 252 -5.34 5.68 -9.15
C ARG A 252 -5.61 5.55 -7.65
N LEU A 253 -4.55 5.65 -6.84
CA LEU A 253 -4.64 5.70 -5.39
C LEU A 253 -5.22 7.05 -4.94
N ILE A 254 -6.28 7.01 -4.16
CA ILE A 254 -6.95 8.20 -3.63
C ILE A 254 -6.62 8.39 -2.17
N ILE A 255 -6.66 7.31 -1.38
CA ILE A 255 -6.36 7.32 0.04
C ILE A 255 -5.55 6.07 0.37
N SER A 256 -4.52 6.23 1.21
CA SER A 256 -3.87 5.13 1.92
C SER A 256 -3.78 5.46 3.40
N LEU A 257 -4.22 4.57 4.25
CA LEU A 257 -4.20 4.71 5.72
C LEU A 257 -3.44 3.55 6.33
N TYR A 258 -2.43 3.89 7.19
CA TYR A 258 -1.62 2.92 7.92
C TYR A 258 -0.88 3.58 9.09
N PRO A 259 -0.52 2.86 10.13
CA PRO A 259 -1.17 1.64 10.62
C PRO A 259 -2.41 2.02 11.41
N TRP A 260 -3.38 1.15 11.38
CA TRP A 260 -4.58 1.38 12.14
C TRP A 260 -4.95 0.14 12.96
N LYS A 261 -5.32 0.39 14.21
CA LYS A 261 -5.84 -0.62 15.11
C LYS A 261 -7.35 -0.68 14.96
N GLY A 262 -7.88 -1.81 14.53
CA GLY A 262 -9.32 -2.07 14.45
C GLY A 262 -9.75 -3.10 15.51
N ILE A 263 -10.90 -2.89 16.11
CA ILE A 263 -11.62 -3.94 16.80
C ILE A 263 -11.99 -4.97 15.72
N ASP A 264 -11.87 -6.25 15.98
CA ASP A 264 -12.16 -7.34 15.02
C ASP A 264 -11.34 -7.32 13.70
N ARG A 265 -10.33 -6.46 13.57
CA ARG A 265 -9.50 -6.33 12.36
C ARG A 265 -10.30 -6.09 11.08
N LYS A 266 -11.41 -5.39 11.16
CA LYS A 266 -12.32 -5.09 10.05
C LYS A 266 -12.66 -3.61 9.98
N LEU A 267 -13.29 -3.20 8.88
CA LEU A 267 -13.75 -1.84 8.69
C LEU A 267 -14.89 -1.50 9.65
N GLU A 268 -14.77 -0.38 10.32
CA GLU A 268 -15.76 0.14 11.26
C GLU A 268 -15.98 1.65 11.10
N GLY A 269 -16.93 2.22 11.84
CA GLY A 269 -17.31 3.64 11.70
C GLY A 269 -16.16 4.62 11.93
N SER A 270 -15.23 4.31 12.83
CA SER A 270 -14.06 5.16 13.09
C SER A 270 -13.19 5.36 11.86
N VAL A 271 -13.14 4.37 10.98
CA VAL A 271 -12.36 4.37 9.75
C VAL A 271 -13.03 5.18 8.67
N PHE A 272 -14.30 4.93 8.44
CA PHE A 272 -15.07 5.70 7.47
C PHE A 272 -15.01 7.21 7.76
N LYS A 273 -15.01 7.59 9.06
CA LYS A 273 -14.79 9.00 9.46
C LYS A 273 -13.43 9.55 9.05
N LYS A 274 -12.37 8.71 8.96
CA LYS A 274 -11.04 9.14 8.51
C LYS A 274 -10.99 9.39 7.01
N PHE A 275 -11.85 8.73 6.22
CA PHE A 275 -11.91 8.98 4.78
C PHE A 275 -12.43 10.40 4.49
N VAL A 276 -13.38 10.89 5.26
CA VAL A 276 -14.08 12.17 5.01
C VAL A 276 -13.42 13.37 5.70
N LYS A 277 -12.58 13.17 6.70
CA LYS A 277 -11.80 14.23 7.37
C LYS A 277 -10.57 14.62 6.56
#